data_4151fa150b0828a7e1c58a3c28850b63
#
_entry.id   4151fa150b0828a7e1c58a3c28850b63
#
_cell.length_a   1.000
_cell.length_b   1.000
_cell.length_c   1.000
_cell.angle_alpha   90.00
_cell.angle_beta   90.00
_cell.angle_gamma   90.00
#
_symmetry.space_group_name_H-M   'P 1'
#
loop_
_entity.id
_entity.type
_entity.pdbx_description
1 polymer ?
#
loop_
_entity_poly.entity_id
_entity_poly.type
_entity_poly.pdbx_seq_one_letter_code
_entity_poly.pdbx_strand_id
1 'polypeptide(L)'
;MNAIKFLYETDFDLWLKETVNLLRKGEIEKLDIENLAKEIEDIGNNRKDALESNLLGVLQHLLKWKYQPQKRTNSWKASITEHFLRLSKAFKKSPSLKPYFEDVFAECYQNARLITAQETGLDICAFPETCPFERIDILNPQYLPKD
;
A
#
# COMPACT_ATOMS: atom_id res chain seq x y z
N MET A 1 7.69 -25.71 29.03
CA MET A 1 7.85 -25.27 27.64
C MET A 1 6.48 -25.18 26.98
N ASN A 2 6.20 -24.08 26.30
CA ASN A 2 4.94 -23.91 25.57
C ASN A 2 5.08 -24.55 24.17
N ALA A 3 4.34 -25.64 23.91
CA ALA A 3 4.38 -26.37 22.64
C ALA A 3 4.03 -25.47 21.45
N ILE A 4 3.09 -24.53 21.63
CA ILE A 4 2.69 -23.61 20.56
C ILE A 4 3.81 -22.64 20.19
N LYS A 5 4.60 -22.19 21.16
CA LYS A 5 5.74 -21.31 20.92
C LYS A 5 6.79 -21.97 20.02
N PHE A 6 7.00 -23.26 20.20
CA PHE A 6 7.91 -24.04 19.37
C PHE A 6 7.45 -24.07 17.90
N LEU A 7 6.14 -24.16 17.68
CA LEU A 7 5.57 -24.16 16.32
C LEU A 7 5.83 -22.85 15.56
N TYR A 8 5.91 -21.74 16.27
CA TYR A 8 6.14 -20.44 15.62
C TYR A 8 7.39 -20.47 14.74
N GLU A 9 8.45 -21.12 15.19
CA GLU A 9 9.71 -21.22 14.46
C GLU A 9 9.80 -22.44 13.54
N THR A 10 9.02 -23.49 13.80
CA THR A 10 9.16 -24.75 13.06
C THR A 10 8.04 -25.02 12.07
N ASP A 11 6.82 -24.53 12.33
CA ASP A 11 5.68 -24.71 11.44
C ASP A 11 4.67 -23.58 11.64
N PHE A 12 4.91 -22.49 10.94
CA PHE A 12 4.13 -21.27 11.12
C PHE A 12 2.64 -21.45 10.82
N ASP A 13 2.30 -22.19 9.77
CA ASP A 13 0.89 -22.44 9.41
C ASP A 13 0.17 -23.23 10.51
N LEU A 14 0.84 -24.21 11.08
CA LEU A 14 0.28 -24.96 12.20
C LEU A 14 0.16 -24.07 13.43
N TRP A 15 1.15 -23.21 13.68
CA TRP A 15 1.08 -22.21 14.76
C TRP A 15 -0.16 -21.33 14.64
N LEU A 16 -0.44 -20.84 13.43
CA LEU A 16 -1.64 -20.02 13.18
C LEU A 16 -2.92 -20.79 13.50
N LYS A 17 -3.01 -22.02 13.00
CA LYS A 17 -4.18 -22.87 13.18
C LYS A 17 -4.44 -23.17 14.66
N GLU A 18 -3.40 -23.55 15.38
CA GLU A 18 -3.51 -23.84 16.82
C GLU A 18 -3.83 -22.59 17.63
N THR A 19 -3.26 -21.43 17.26
CA THR A 19 -3.54 -20.15 17.90
C THR A 19 -5.01 -19.78 17.74
N VAL A 20 -5.56 -19.90 16.54
CA VAL A 20 -6.98 -19.64 16.27
C VAL A 20 -7.85 -20.56 17.12
N ASN A 21 -7.49 -21.84 17.20
CA ASN A 21 -8.23 -22.83 17.98
C ASN A 21 -8.26 -22.45 19.48
N LEU A 22 -7.11 -22.06 20.04
CA LEU A 22 -7.01 -21.63 21.42
C LEU A 22 -7.85 -20.37 21.70
N LEU A 23 -7.81 -19.41 20.79
CA LEU A 23 -8.60 -18.19 20.90
C LEU A 23 -10.10 -18.49 20.91
N ARG A 24 -10.55 -19.35 20.00
CA ARG A 24 -11.99 -19.71 19.91
C ARG A 24 -12.48 -20.47 21.12
N LYS A 25 -11.61 -21.27 21.75
CA LYS A 25 -11.93 -21.99 22.98
C LYS A 25 -11.81 -21.13 24.24
N GLY A 26 -11.25 -19.91 24.11
CA GLY A 26 -11.02 -19.03 25.25
C GLY A 26 -9.86 -19.48 26.15
N GLU A 27 -8.98 -20.34 25.65
CA GLU A 27 -7.81 -20.82 26.40
C GLU A 27 -6.65 -19.82 26.31
N ILE A 28 -6.84 -18.67 26.88
CA ILE A 28 -5.92 -17.52 26.78
C ILE A 28 -4.56 -17.81 27.38
N GLU A 29 -4.50 -18.56 28.47
CA GLU A 29 -3.26 -18.89 29.18
C GLU A 29 -2.31 -19.77 28.36
N LYS A 30 -2.82 -20.42 27.31
CA LYS A 30 -2.01 -21.27 26.43
C LYS A 30 -1.47 -20.52 25.20
N LEU A 31 -1.87 -19.27 25.02
CA LEU A 31 -1.45 -18.48 23.85
C LEU A 31 0.01 -18.05 23.95
N ASP A 32 0.66 -17.99 22.80
CA ASP A 32 1.98 -17.36 22.64
C ASP A 32 1.76 -15.85 22.41
N ILE A 33 1.53 -15.14 23.48
CA ILE A 33 1.09 -13.72 23.44
C ILE A 33 2.08 -12.83 22.70
N GLU A 34 3.38 -12.98 22.96
CA GLU A 34 4.40 -12.12 22.34
C GLU A 34 4.43 -12.28 20.83
N ASN A 35 4.45 -13.51 20.33
CA ASN A 35 4.47 -13.75 18.89
C ASN A 35 3.13 -13.38 18.26
N LEU A 36 2.02 -13.62 18.96
CA LEU A 36 0.71 -13.23 18.46
C LEU A 36 0.62 -11.71 18.30
N ALA A 37 1.08 -10.94 19.28
CA ALA A 37 1.11 -9.48 19.20
C ALA A 37 1.98 -9.01 18.03
N LYS A 38 3.14 -9.65 17.84
CA LYS A 38 4.04 -9.33 16.72
C LYS A 38 3.37 -9.56 15.37
N GLU A 39 2.67 -10.69 15.21
CA GLU A 39 1.98 -10.99 13.96
C GLU A 39 0.84 -10.02 13.67
N ILE A 40 0.12 -9.59 14.71
CA ILE A 40 -0.93 -8.57 14.54
C ILE A 40 -0.32 -7.23 14.12
N GLU A 41 0.81 -6.83 14.73
CA GLU A 41 1.54 -5.61 14.32
C GLU A 41 2.00 -5.70 12.87
N ASP A 42 2.51 -6.86 12.45
CA ASP A 42 2.97 -7.09 11.07
C ASP A 42 1.81 -6.94 10.07
N ILE A 43 0.61 -7.39 10.42
CA ILE A 43 -0.58 -7.19 9.59
C ILE A 43 -0.81 -5.70 9.35
N GLY A 44 -0.72 -4.88 10.41
CA GLY A 44 -0.89 -3.44 10.32
C GLY A 44 0.19 -2.78 9.45
N ASN A 45 1.44 -3.18 9.65
CA ASN A 45 2.57 -2.66 8.88
C ASN A 45 2.46 -3.04 7.40
N ASN A 46 2.05 -4.26 7.09
CA ASN A 46 1.85 -4.71 5.71
C ASN A 46 0.75 -3.91 5.02
N ARG A 47 -0.30 -3.53 5.73
CA ARG A 47 -1.36 -2.67 5.18
C ARG A 47 -0.86 -1.27 4.86
N LYS A 48 -0.01 -0.71 5.72
CA LYS A 48 0.62 0.59 5.48
C LYS A 48 1.56 0.53 4.27
N ASP A 49 2.36 -0.53 4.17
CA ASP A 49 3.26 -0.74 3.03
C ASP A 49 2.47 -0.88 1.73
N ALA A 50 1.37 -1.61 1.75
CA ALA A 50 0.49 -1.77 0.59
C ALA A 50 -0.13 -0.44 0.17
N LEU A 51 -0.53 0.39 1.12
CA LEU A 51 -1.05 1.73 0.85
C LEU A 51 0.01 2.59 0.15
N GLU A 52 1.23 2.61 0.67
CA GLU A 52 2.34 3.35 0.06
C GLU A 52 2.62 2.85 -1.35
N SER A 53 2.66 1.52 -1.56
CA SER A 53 2.91 0.93 -2.87
C SER A 53 1.83 1.29 -3.88
N ASN A 54 0.57 1.28 -3.48
CA ASN A 54 -0.53 1.65 -4.36
C ASN A 54 -0.54 3.15 -4.66
N LEU A 55 -0.25 3.98 -3.68
CA LEU A 55 -0.12 5.44 -3.89
C LEU A 55 1.03 5.74 -4.85
N LEU A 56 2.19 5.10 -4.65
CA LEU A 56 3.34 5.23 -5.54
C LEU A 56 2.95 4.87 -6.97
N GLY A 57 2.25 3.74 -7.15
CA GLY A 57 1.81 3.26 -8.46
C GLY A 57 0.86 4.24 -9.16
N VAL A 58 -0.11 4.79 -8.43
CA VAL A 58 -1.02 5.81 -8.97
C VAL A 58 -0.22 7.03 -9.42
N LEU A 59 0.66 7.55 -8.57
CA LEU A 59 1.41 8.77 -8.87
C LEU A 59 2.35 8.59 -10.05
N GLN A 60 3.04 7.44 -10.15
CA GLN A 60 3.90 7.12 -11.29
C GLN A 60 3.11 7.14 -12.61
N HIS A 61 1.97 6.46 -12.64
CA HIS A 61 1.17 6.36 -13.86
C HIS A 61 0.48 7.68 -14.21
N LEU A 62 0.08 8.47 -13.23
CA LEU A 62 -0.47 9.81 -13.48
C LEU A 62 0.59 10.74 -14.06
N LEU A 63 1.82 10.67 -13.55
CA LEU A 63 2.94 11.45 -14.10
C LEU A 63 3.25 11.03 -15.53
N LYS A 64 3.31 9.73 -15.81
CA LYS A 64 3.52 9.23 -17.18
C LYS A 64 2.38 9.69 -18.09
N TRP A 65 1.15 9.58 -17.64
CA TRP A 65 -0.01 9.97 -18.42
C TRP A 65 0.04 11.45 -18.81
N LYS A 66 0.33 12.30 -17.83
CA LYS A 66 0.35 13.76 -18.06
C LYS A 66 1.53 14.21 -18.92
N TYR A 67 2.73 13.68 -18.64
CA TYR A 67 3.96 14.18 -19.24
C TYR A 67 4.45 13.39 -20.44
N GLN A 68 3.79 12.29 -20.79
CA GLN A 68 4.06 11.52 -22.01
C GLN A 68 2.77 11.20 -22.76
N PRO A 69 2.04 12.24 -23.24
CA PRO A 69 0.73 12.00 -23.88
C PRO A 69 0.81 11.10 -25.11
N GLN A 70 1.92 11.14 -25.84
CA GLN A 70 2.12 10.33 -27.04
C GLN A 70 2.33 8.84 -26.74
N LYS A 71 2.59 8.49 -25.48
CA LYS A 71 2.82 7.11 -25.05
C LYS A 71 1.67 6.51 -24.23
N ARG A 72 0.57 7.22 -24.11
CA ARG A 72 -0.60 6.77 -23.36
C ARG A 72 -1.12 5.45 -23.89
N THR A 73 -1.41 4.51 -23.00
CA THR A 73 -1.94 3.21 -23.35
C THR A 73 -3.11 2.84 -22.44
N ASN A 74 -3.92 1.87 -22.89
CA ASN A 74 -4.97 1.31 -22.05
C ASN A 74 -4.38 0.59 -20.83
N SER A 75 -3.17 0.04 -20.96
CA SER A 75 -2.47 -0.58 -19.84
C SER A 75 -2.18 0.40 -18.72
N TRP A 76 -1.73 1.61 -19.05
CA TRP A 76 -1.49 2.67 -18.06
C TRP A 76 -2.81 3.07 -17.37
N LYS A 77 -3.85 3.22 -18.15
CA LYS A 77 -5.17 3.55 -17.65
C LYS A 77 -5.70 2.49 -16.68
N ALA A 78 -5.57 1.23 -17.06
CA ALA A 78 -5.97 0.10 -16.22
C ALA A 78 -5.16 0.05 -14.92
N SER A 79 -3.85 0.32 -14.98
CA SER A 79 -2.98 0.35 -13.80
C SER A 79 -3.40 1.45 -12.83
N ILE A 80 -3.72 2.63 -13.34
CA ILE A 80 -4.21 3.74 -12.51
C ILE A 80 -5.49 3.31 -11.79
N THR A 81 -6.44 2.74 -12.51
CA THR A 81 -7.70 2.28 -11.94
C THR A 81 -7.48 1.20 -10.89
N GLU A 82 -6.62 0.22 -11.18
CA GLU A 82 -6.34 -0.88 -10.25
C GLU A 82 -5.76 -0.41 -8.93
N HIS A 83 -4.71 0.40 -8.97
CA HIS A 83 -4.10 0.95 -7.75
C HIS A 83 -5.08 1.80 -6.97
N PHE A 84 -5.90 2.54 -7.68
CA PHE A 84 -6.92 3.39 -7.14
C PHE A 84 -7.98 2.61 -6.36
N LEU A 85 -8.48 1.51 -6.98
CA LEU A 85 -9.47 0.65 -6.33
C LEU A 85 -8.90 0.03 -5.06
N ARG A 86 -7.61 -0.30 -5.05
CA ARG A 86 -6.93 -0.83 -3.87
C ARG A 86 -6.84 0.21 -2.75
N LEU A 87 -6.54 1.47 -3.08
CA LEU A 87 -6.55 2.57 -2.11
C LEU A 87 -7.96 2.78 -1.52
N SER A 88 -8.97 2.82 -2.38
CA SER A 88 -10.36 2.98 -1.95
C SER A 88 -10.79 1.87 -1.01
N LYS A 89 -10.44 0.63 -1.34
CA LYS A 89 -10.75 -0.53 -0.51
C LYS A 89 -10.07 -0.43 0.86
N ALA A 90 -8.81 0.01 0.88
CA ALA A 90 -8.06 0.18 2.12
C ALA A 90 -8.72 1.21 3.04
N PHE A 91 -9.13 2.37 2.50
CA PHE A 91 -9.81 3.41 3.27
C PHE A 91 -11.21 3.01 3.72
N LYS A 92 -11.93 2.25 2.89
CA LYS A 92 -13.25 1.75 3.26
C LYS A 92 -13.16 0.79 4.44
N LYS A 93 -12.16 -0.08 4.44
CA LYS A 93 -11.94 -1.05 5.52
C LYS A 93 -11.34 -0.40 6.75
N SER A 94 -10.43 0.55 6.58
CA SER A 94 -9.69 1.19 7.67
C SER A 94 -9.59 2.69 7.48
N PRO A 95 -10.66 3.44 7.80
CA PRO A 95 -10.65 4.91 7.64
C PRO A 95 -9.51 5.60 8.39
N SER A 96 -9.01 4.99 9.47
CA SER A 96 -7.89 5.51 10.26
C SER A 96 -6.56 5.55 9.49
N LEU A 97 -6.50 4.95 8.29
CA LEU A 97 -5.34 5.05 7.42
C LEU A 97 -5.23 6.40 6.69
N LYS A 98 -6.28 7.22 6.71
CA LYS A 98 -6.24 8.53 6.03
C LYS A 98 -5.18 9.47 6.57
N PRO A 99 -4.98 9.63 7.89
CA PRO A 99 -3.86 10.42 8.40
C PRO A 99 -2.51 9.88 7.92
N TYR A 100 -2.33 8.58 7.90
CA TYR A 100 -1.11 7.97 7.40
C TYR A 100 -0.87 8.29 5.92
N PHE A 101 -1.93 8.21 5.11
CA PHE A 101 -1.87 8.60 3.69
C PHE A 101 -1.36 10.04 3.53
N GLU A 102 -1.88 10.97 4.32
CA GLU A 102 -1.43 12.36 4.29
C GLU A 102 0.03 12.50 4.73
N ASP A 103 0.45 11.75 5.75
CA ASP A 103 1.81 11.80 6.25
C ASP A 103 2.84 11.30 5.22
N VAL A 104 2.52 10.28 4.45
CA VAL A 104 3.47 9.67 3.48
C VAL A 104 3.35 10.24 2.08
N PHE A 105 2.34 11.07 1.81
CA PHE A 105 2.04 11.54 0.46
C PHE A 105 3.22 12.25 -0.20
N ALA A 106 3.83 13.22 0.49
CA ALA A 106 4.93 14.00 -0.08
C ALA A 106 6.12 13.12 -0.45
N GLU A 107 6.48 12.19 0.43
CA GLU A 107 7.58 11.26 0.18
C GLU A 107 7.26 10.32 -0.98
N CYS A 108 6.04 9.78 -1.01
CA CYS A 108 5.59 8.92 -2.12
C CYS A 108 5.64 9.66 -3.45
N TYR A 109 5.25 10.93 -3.47
CA TYR A 109 5.34 11.73 -4.68
C TYR A 109 6.80 11.90 -5.13
N GLN A 110 7.72 12.22 -4.23
CA GLN A 110 9.13 12.38 -4.58
C GLN A 110 9.72 11.07 -5.11
N ASN A 111 9.36 9.94 -4.51
CA ASN A 111 9.78 8.63 -4.99
C ASN A 111 9.19 8.32 -6.37
N ALA A 112 7.91 8.62 -6.58
CA ALA A 112 7.26 8.43 -7.88
C ALA A 112 7.92 9.31 -8.96
N ARG A 113 8.24 10.54 -8.63
CA ARG A 113 8.92 11.48 -9.50
C ARG A 113 10.28 10.93 -9.95
N LEU A 114 11.07 10.45 -8.99
CA LEU A 114 12.39 9.88 -9.27
C LEU A 114 12.30 8.64 -10.16
N ILE A 115 11.44 7.70 -9.80
CA ILE A 115 11.28 6.44 -10.54
C ILE A 115 10.75 6.72 -11.95
N THR A 116 9.78 7.61 -12.09
CA THR A 116 9.21 7.97 -13.39
C THR A 116 10.27 8.62 -14.29
N ALA A 117 11.12 9.49 -13.74
CA ALA A 117 12.22 10.07 -14.49
C ALA A 117 13.16 8.98 -15.03
N GLN A 118 13.49 8.00 -14.20
CA GLN A 118 14.36 6.89 -14.60
C GLN A 118 13.70 5.97 -15.65
N GLU A 119 12.43 5.66 -15.49
CA GLU A 119 11.70 4.82 -16.45
C GLU A 119 11.53 5.48 -17.80
N THR A 120 11.26 6.78 -17.82
CA THR A 120 10.98 7.51 -19.05
C THR A 120 12.25 8.02 -19.75
N GLY A 121 13.36 8.11 -19.02
CA GLY A 121 14.58 8.74 -19.52
C GLY A 121 14.52 10.26 -19.55
N LEU A 122 13.42 10.84 -19.08
CA LEU A 122 13.30 12.31 -18.99
C LEU A 122 14.09 12.83 -17.78
N ASP A 123 14.56 14.08 -17.88
CA ASP A 123 15.19 14.73 -16.75
C ASP A 123 14.15 14.87 -15.61
N ILE A 124 14.58 14.74 -14.37
CA ILE A 124 13.68 14.85 -13.22
C ILE A 124 13.00 16.22 -13.16
N CYS A 125 13.65 17.25 -13.71
CA CYS A 125 13.08 18.59 -13.80
C CYS A 125 11.88 18.70 -14.75
N ALA A 126 11.65 17.66 -15.57
CA ALA A 126 10.44 17.59 -16.40
C ALA A 126 9.17 17.41 -15.56
N PHE A 127 9.32 16.97 -14.33
CA PHE A 127 8.21 16.76 -13.39
C PHE A 127 8.27 17.81 -12.28
N PRO A 128 7.10 18.39 -11.88
CA PRO A 128 7.09 19.40 -10.83
C PRO A 128 7.67 18.90 -9.51
N GLU A 129 8.32 19.76 -8.76
CA GLU A 129 8.84 19.43 -7.44
C GLU A 129 7.71 19.12 -6.44
N THR A 130 6.57 19.81 -6.60
CA THR A 130 5.38 19.59 -5.80
C THR A 130 4.37 18.82 -6.65
N CYS A 131 3.63 17.89 -6.05
CA CYS A 131 2.65 17.07 -6.76
C CYS A 131 1.63 17.97 -7.48
N PRO A 132 1.46 17.82 -8.82
CA PRO A 132 0.51 18.62 -9.59
C PRO A 132 -0.93 18.14 -9.50
N PHE A 133 -1.17 17.04 -8.76
CA PHE A 133 -2.50 16.43 -8.66
C PHE A 133 -3.11 16.72 -7.29
N GLU A 134 -4.41 17.05 -7.29
CA GLU A 134 -5.16 17.21 -6.05
C GLU A 134 -5.42 15.85 -5.41
N ARG A 135 -5.40 15.78 -4.07
CA ARG A 135 -5.65 14.52 -3.36
C ARG A 135 -7.03 13.94 -3.67
N ILE A 136 -8.04 14.78 -3.80
CA ILE A 136 -9.39 14.34 -4.14
C ILE A 136 -9.43 13.67 -5.53
N ASP A 137 -8.66 14.16 -6.47
CA ASP A 137 -8.57 13.59 -7.82
C ASP A 137 -7.83 12.27 -7.80
N ILE A 138 -6.75 12.18 -7.03
CA ILE A 138 -5.98 10.95 -6.85
C ILE A 138 -6.85 9.85 -6.25
N LEU A 139 -7.86 10.19 -5.47
CA LEU A 139 -8.78 9.24 -4.86
C LEU A 139 -10.05 9.00 -5.70
N ASN A 140 -10.09 9.47 -6.94
CA ASN A 140 -11.20 9.27 -7.87
C ASN A 140 -10.80 8.28 -8.96
N PRO A 141 -11.41 7.06 -9.02
CA PRO A 141 -11.03 6.03 -9.99
C PRO A 141 -11.20 6.41 -11.46
N GLN A 142 -11.96 7.45 -11.73
CA GLN A 142 -12.20 7.90 -13.11
C GLN A 142 -11.34 9.09 -13.49
N TYR A 143 -10.46 9.54 -12.57
CA TYR A 143 -9.63 10.69 -12.83
C TYR A 143 -8.46 10.37 -13.78
N LEU A 144 -8.30 11.20 -14.79
CA LEU A 144 -7.11 11.23 -15.62
C LEU A 144 -6.71 12.71 -15.82
N PRO A 145 -5.42 13.03 -15.67
CA PRO A 145 -4.98 14.42 -15.87
C PRO A 145 -5.28 14.91 -17.27
N LYS A 146 -5.73 16.14 -17.36
CA LYS A 146 -5.92 16.81 -18.66
C LYS A 146 -4.61 17.37 -19.16
N ASP A 147 -4.51 17.51 -20.45
CA ASP A 147 -3.34 18.09 -21.12
C ASP A 147 -3.15 19.56 -20.79
#